data_103677309abb5d3cb89b33a73d42adb4
#
_entry.id   103677309abb5d3cb89b33a73d42adb4
#
_cell.length_a   1.000
_cell.length_b   1.000
_cell.length_c   1.000
_cell.angle_alpha   90.00
_cell.angle_beta   90.00
_cell.angle_gamma   90.00
#
_symmetry.space_group_name_H-M   'P 1'
#
loop_
_entity.id
_entity.type
_entity.pdbx_description
1 polymer ?
#
loop_
_entity_poly.entity_id
_entity_poly.type
_entity_poly.pdbx_seq_one_letter_code
_entity_poly.pdbx_strand_id
1 'polypeptide(L)'
;DAQWQEFKGIIGKLEMPFFHVPGNHDMKSDTMVEEWRRRFGPIYYHFRYRDVLFLCLNTEDPPDTNMSDAQVEYVRKALDENKDVRWTLVFMHKPLWDYDKPTGWKKVEEMLKDRPHTVFTGHRHSYMKFERHAHKYFVFATTGGSTKLRGVAEGEFDHVVWVTMMKDGPRIANLLLDGILDENVRLAPAK
;
A
#
# COMPACT_ATOMS: atom_id res chain seq x y z
N ASP A 1 23.19 7.56 2.08
CA ASP A 1 22.83 8.86 2.73
C ASP A 1 22.43 9.95 1.72
N ALA A 2 23.12 10.10 0.58
CA ALA A 2 22.78 11.15 -0.39
C ALA A 2 21.35 11.03 -0.93
N GLN A 3 20.91 9.84 -1.34
CA GLN A 3 19.57 9.60 -1.83
C GLN A 3 18.49 9.91 -0.78
N TRP A 4 18.74 9.58 0.50
CA TRP A 4 17.83 9.94 1.58
C TRP A 4 17.75 11.45 1.84
N GLN A 5 18.86 12.16 1.66
CA GLN A 5 18.86 13.63 1.78
C GLN A 5 18.08 14.28 0.64
N GLU A 6 18.28 13.79 -0.58
CA GLU A 6 17.53 14.24 -1.76
C GLU A 6 16.02 13.99 -1.58
N PHE A 7 15.64 12.76 -1.20
CA PHE A 7 14.26 12.41 -0.92
C PHE A 7 13.63 13.34 0.14
N LYS A 8 14.31 13.56 1.27
CA LYS A 8 13.84 14.47 2.31
C LYS A 8 13.69 15.90 1.80
N GLY A 9 14.62 16.37 0.94
CA GLY A 9 14.54 17.69 0.32
C GLY A 9 13.33 17.85 -0.61
N ILE A 10 12.92 16.77 -1.26
CA ILE A 10 11.74 16.74 -2.15
C ILE A 10 10.46 16.72 -1.33
N ILE A 11 10.29 15.74 -0.44
CA ILE A 11 9.05 15.58 0.34
C ILE A 11 8.87 16.69 1.38
N GLY A 12 9.97 17.31 1.84
CA GLY A 12 9.92 18.43 2.78
C GLY A 12 9.28 19.71 2.19
N LYS A 13 9.01 19.74 0.89
CA LYS A 13 8.25 20.82 0.23
C LYS A 13 6.73 20.60 0.35
N LEU A 14 6.28 19.43 0.78
CA LEU A 14 4.86 19.15 0.99
C LEU A 14 4.39 19.79 2.30
N GLU A 15 3.28 20.50 2.25
CA GLU A 15 2.65 21.13 3.42
C GLU A 15 1.76 20.17 4.20
N MET A 16 1.69 18.90 3.79
CA MET A 16 0.87 17.85 4.42
C MET A 16 1.74 16.78 5.07
N PRO A 17 1.25 16.05 6.09
CA PRO A 17 1.95 14.90 6.63
C PRO A 17 2.21 13.84 5.57
N PHE A 18 3.42 13.28 5.57
CA PHE A 18 3.82 12.22 4.66
C PHE A 18 4.08 10.93 5.47
N PHE A 19 3.38 9.86 5.15
CA PHE A 19 3.50 8.56 5.80
C PHE A 19 4.21 7.57 4.90
N HIS A 20 5.11 6.76 5.46
CA HIS A 20 6.00 5.89 4.71
C HIS A 20 5.60 4.42 4.85
N VAL A 21 5.67 3.67 3.77
CA VAL A 21 5.53 2.21 3.76
C VAL A 21 6.80 1.62 3.14
N PRO A 22 7.49 0.70 3.85
CA PRO A 22 8.74 0.14 3.34
C PRO A 22 8.50 -0.81 2.16
N GLY A 23 9.41 -0.75 1.19
CA GLY A 23 9.46 -1.68 0.06
C GLY A 23 10.69 -2.61 0.12
N ASN A 24 10.75 -3.53 -0.82
CA ASN A 24 11.85 -4.50 -0.88
C ASN A 24 13.23 -3.88 -1.11
N HIS A 25 13.30 -2.67 -1.64
CA HIS A 25 14.56 -1.94 -1.77
C HIS A 25 15.01 -1.25 -0.48
N ASP A 26 14.13 -1.13 0.51
CA ASP A 26 14.39 -0.48 1.78
C ASP A 26 14.76 -1.47 2.89
N MET A 27 14.51 -2.78 2.70
CA MET A 27 14.53 -3.81 3.74
C MET A 27 15.45 -5.00 3.42
N LYS A 28 16.45 -4.83 2.52
CA LYS A 28 17.29 -5.93 2.03
C LYS A 28 18.30 -6.47 3.05
N SER A 29 18.61 -5.72 4.09
CA SER A 29 19.58 -6.10 5.12
C SER A 29 19.22 -5.49 6.47
N ASP A 30 19.76 -6.06 7.54
CA ASP A 30 19.56 -5.53 8.90
C ASP A 30 19.96 -4.06 9.01
N THR A 31 21.08 -3.67 8.39
CA THR A 31 21.51 -2.27 8.32
C THR A 31 20.48 -1.36 7.68
N MET A 32 19.80 -1.81 6.61
CA MET A 32 18.76 -1.03 5.96
C MET A 32 17.50 -0.94 6.83
N VAL A 33 17.14 -2.00 7.52
CA VAL A 33 16.03 -2.02 8.48
C VAL A 33 16.30 -1.06 9.65
N GLU A 34 17.52 -1.05 10.20
CA GLU A 34 17.93 -0.12 11.25
C GLU A 34 17.90 1.33 10.77
N GLU A 35 18.39 1.59 9.55
CA GLU A 35 18.38 2.91 8.94
C GLU A 35 16.93 3.40 8.68
N TRP A 36 16.03 2.53 8.26
CA TRP A 36 14.61 2.84 8.16
C TRP A 36 14.02 3.25 9.52
N ARG A 37 14.26 2.41 10.55
CA ARG A 37 13.75 2.68 11.90
C ARG A 37 14.24 4.02 12.47
N ARG A 38 15.51 4.33 12.22
CA ARG A 38 16.12 5.60 12.63
C ARG A 38 15.49 6.82 11.96
N ARG A 39 15.08 6.68 10.67
CA ARG A 39 14.55 7.78 9.87
C ARG A 39 13.05 7.95 10.00
N PHE A 40 12.31 6.86 9.99
CA PHE A 40 10.86 6.82 9.83
C PHE A 40 10.12 6.12 10.97
N GLY A 41 10.84 5.52 11.92
CA GLY A 41 10.25 4.81 13.05
C GLY A 41 9.84 3.37 12.73
N PRO A 42 8.68 2.92 13.16
CA PRO A 42 8.25 1.52 13.00
C PRO A 42 8.20 1.08 11.54
N ILE A 43 8.51 -0.19 11.28
CA ILE A 43 8.46 -0.79 9.93
C ILE A 43 7.04 -1.20 9.53
N TYR A 44 6.12 -1.25 10.46
CA TYR A 44 4.68 -1.32 10.26
C TYR A 44 3.98 -0.58 11.41
N TYR A 45 2.87 0.04 11.12
CA TYR A 45 2.13 0.87 12.08
C TYR A 45 0.70 1.08 11.60
N HIS A 46 -0.14 1.65 12.47
CA HIS A 46 -1.46 2.12 12.11
C HIS A 46 -1.74 3.48 12.75
N PHE A 47 -2.70 4.16 12.21
CA PHE A 47 -3.28 5.35 12.80
C PHE A 47 -4.75 5.47 12.39
N ARG A 48 -5.49 6.23 13.17
CA ARG A 48 -6.87 6.56 12.86
C ARG A 48 -6.98 8.03 12.53
N TYR A 49 -7.66 8.34 11.45
CA TYR A 49 -8.09 9.68 11.14
C TYR A 49 -9.60 9.71 11.01
N ARG A 50 -10.28 10.41 11.94
CA ARG A 50 -11.74 10.38 12.09
C ARG A 50 -12.25 8.94 12.26
N ASP A 51 -13.08 8.48 11.34
CA ASP A 51 -13.72 7.15 11.32
C ASP A 51 -13.08 6.19 10.28
N VAL A 52 -11.84 6.46 9.89
CA VAL A 52 -11.07 5.62 8.98
C VAL A 52 -9.79 5.15 9.65
N LEU A 53 -9.56 3.83 9.63
CA LEU A 53 -8.33 3.21 10.07
C LEU A 53 -7.35 3.10 8.89
N PHE A 54 -6.10 3.46 9.12
CA PHE A 54 -4.99 3.32 8.17
C PHE A 54 -4.03 2.27 8.72
N LEU A 55 -3.85 1.18 7.98
CA LEU A 55 -2.86 0.14 8.26
C LEU A 55 -1.70 0.29 7.26
N CYS A 56 -0.52 0.61 7.75
CA CYS A 56 0.73 0.68 6.98
C CYS A 56 1.57 -0.55 7.31
N LEU A 57 1.67 -1.49 6.39
CA LEU A 57 2.20 -2.83 6.63
C LEU A 57 3.49 -3.09 5.87
N ASN A 58 4.36 -3.91 6.44
CA ASN A 58 5.62 -4.33 5.84
C ASN A 58 5.47 -5.70 5.16
N THR A 59 5.82 -5.79 3.88
CA THR A 59 5.81 -7.04 3.10
C THR A 59 7.16 -7.73 3.03
N GLU A 60 8.18 -7.13 3.65
CA GLU A 60 9.55 -7.62 3.75
C GLU A 60 9.88 -8.07 5.20
N ASP A 61 8.85 -8.47 5.94
CA ASP A 61 8.99 -9.01 7.29
C ASP A 61 9.57 -10.43 7.18
N PRO A 62 10.61 -10.81 7.96
CA PRO A 62 11.31 -12.06 7.73
C PRO A 62 10.42 -13.31 7.77
N PRO A 63 10.61 -14.25 6.83
CA PRO A 63 11.40 -14.11 5.59
C PRO A 63 10.77 -13.09 4.62
N ASP A 64 11.56 -12.59 3.67
CA ASP A 64 11.07 -11.61 2.68
C ASP A 64 9.82 -12.09 1.92
N THR A 65 9.05 -11.14 1.37
CA THR A 65 7.77 -11.43 0.69
C THR A 65 6.79 -12.16 1.61
N ASN A 66 6.68 -11.65 2.83
CA ASN A 66 5.84 -12.22 3.87
C ASN A 66 5.40 -11.15 4.89
N MET A 67 4.50 -11.53 5.77
CA MET A 67 4.22 -10.90 7.07
C MET A 67 4.45 -11.92 8.16
N SER A 68 5.26 -11.59 9.16
CA SER A 68 5.51 -12.46 10.31
C SER A 68 4.24 -12.65 11.14
N ASP A 69 4.23 -13.71 11.96
CA ASP A 69 3.14 -13.92 12.91
C ASP A 69 3.03 -12.75 13.92
N ALA A 70 4.14 -12.10 14.25
CA ALA A 70 4.14 -10.91 15.10
C ALA A 70 3.39 -9.74 14.44
N GLN A 71 3.61 -9.50 13.14
CA GLN A 71 2.87 -8.48 12.40
C GLN A 71 1.39 -8.84 12.23
N VAL A 72 1.08 -10.11 11.96
CA VAL A 72 -0.30 -10.60 11.88
C VAL A 72 -1.04 -10.35 13.20
N GLU A 73 -0.41 -10.66 14.33
CA GLU A 73 -0.98 -10.42 15.66
C GLU A 73 -1.15 -8.92 15.95
N TYR A 74 -0.20 -8.10 15.50
CA TYR A 74 -0.31 -6.65 15.57
C TYR A 74 -1.55 -6.14 14.82
N VAL A 75 -1.76 -6.61 13.59
CA VAL A 75 -2.94 -6.24 12.77
C VAL A 75 -4.22 -6.68 13.47
N ARG A 76 -4.26 -7.90 14.04
CA ARG A 76 -5.42 -8.38 14.80
C ARG A 76 -5.80 -7.42 15.92
N LYS A 77 -4.82 -7.01 16.72
CA LYS A 77 -5.05 -6.04 17.82
C LYS A 77 -5.53 -4.68 17.31
N ALA A 78 -4.88 -4.16 16.26
CA ALA A 78 -5.28 -2.89 15.66
C ALA A 78 -6.73 -2.92 15.15
N LEU A 79 -7.16 -4.03 14.54
CA LEU A 79 -8.53 -4.21 14.08
C LEU A 79 -9.53 -4.36 15.25
N ASP A 80 -9.14 -5.05 16.32
CA ASP A 80 -9.96 -5.23 17.52
C ASP A 80 -10.18 -3.91 18.28
N GLU A 81 -9.17 -3.08 18.34
CA GLU A 81 -9.21 -1.76 18.98
C GLU A 81 -9.99 -0.71 18.15
N ASN A 82 -10.20 -0.98 16.85
CA ASN A 82 -10.85 -0.07 15.91
C ASN A 82 -12.06 -0.72 15.21
N LYS A 83 -12.95 -1.34 15.98
CA LYS A 83 -14.18 -1.98 15.44
C LYS A 83 -15.23 -0.99 14.95
N ASP A 84 -15.18 0.23 15.47
CA ASP A 84 -16.13 1.31 15.24
C ASP A 84 -15.82 2.18 14.01
N VAL A 85 -14.71 1.93 13.31
CA VAL A 85 -14.40 2.66 12.09
C VAL A 85 -15.30 2.21 10.93
N ARG A 86 -15.68 3.16 10.07
CA ARG A 86 -16.51 2.85 8.89
C ARG A 86 -15.71 2.26 7.73
N TRP A 87 -14.39 2.44 7.70
CA TRP A 87 -13.52 1.95 6.63
C TRP A 87 -12.10 1.67 7.12
N THR A 88 -11.46 0.68 6.52
CA THR A 88 -10.03 0.41 6.74
C THR A 88 -9.29 0.54 5.41
N LEU A 89 -8.27 1.40 5.36
CA LEU A 89 -7.35 1.52 4.23
C LEU A 89 -6.06 0.80 4.58
N VAL A 90 -5.65 -0.14 3.74
CA VAL A 90 -4.44 -0.93 3.93
C VAL A 90 -3.41 -0.54 2.89
N PHE A 91 -2.21 -0.19 3.33
CA PHE A 91 -1.08 0.17 2.49
C PHE A 91 0.05 -0.83 2.74
N MET A 92 0.54 -1.43 1.68
CA MET A 92 1.71 -2.31 1.71
C MET A 92 2.40 -2.33 0.36
N HIS A 93 3.68 -2.72 0.32
CA HIS A 93 4.44 -2.64 -0.93
C HIS A 93 4.09 -3.75 -1.92
N LYS A 94 4.21 -5.03 -1.53
CA LYS A 94 3.96 -6.17 -2.42
C LYS A 94 2.49 -6.64 -2.36
N PRO A 95 1.86 -7.00 -3.49
CA PRO A 95 0.53 -7.61 -3.53
C PRO A 95 0.58 -9.07 -3.07
N LEU A 96 0.67 -9.31 -1.75
CA LEU A 96 0.92 -10.65 -1.19
C LEU A 96 -0.20 -11.66 -1.47
N TRP A 97 -1.39 -11.21 -1.87
CA TRP A 97 -2.50 -12.10 -2.28
C TRP A 97 -2.26 -12.80 -3.63
N ASP A 98 -1.26 -12.36 -4.39
CA ASP A 98 -0.99 -12.80 -5.74
C ASP A 98 0.35 -13.56 -5.85
N TYR A 99 0.82 -14.08 -4.72
CA TYR A 99 1.99 -14.96 -4.62
C TYR A 99 1.54 -16.39 -4.36
N ASP A 100 2.15 -17.36 -5.04
CA ASP A 100 1.82 -18.78 -4.92
C ASP A 100 2.20 -19.37 -3.56
N LYS A 101 3.23 -18.82 -2.91
CA LYS A 101 3.66 -19.28 -1.58
C LYS A 101 2.75 -18.75 -0.47
N PRO A 102 2.50 -19.54 0.59
CA PRO A 102 1.78 -19.04 1.75
C PRO A 102 2.50 -17.83 2.38
N THR A 103 1.74 -16.80 2.67
CA THR A 103 2.21 -15.61 3.40
C THR A 103 1.28 -15.30 4.57
N GLY A 104 1.75 -14.54 5.54
CA GLY A 104 0.92 -14.08 6.65
C GLY A 104 -0.28 -13.23 6.20
N TRP A 105 -0.25 -12.69 4.97
CA TRP A 105 -1.35 -11.94 4.39
C TRP A 105 -2.67 -12.70 4.39
N LYS A 106 -2.68 -14.02 4.12
CA LYS A 106 -3.91 -14.82 4.11
C LYS A 106 -4.66 -14.72 5.44
N LYS A 107 -3.93 -14.68 6.56
CA LYS A 107 -4.53 -14.50 7.90
C LYS A 107 -5.11 -13.09 8.07
N VAL A 108 -4.40 -12.08 7.57
CA VAL A 108 -4.85 -10.67 7.60
C VAL A 108 -6.07 -10.47 6.70
N GLU A 109 -6.05 -11.01 5.49
CA GLU A 109 -7.17 -10.93 4.54
C GLU A 109 -8.44 -11.58 5.11
N GLU A 110 -8.32 -12.71 5.81
CA GLU A 110 -9.44 -13.38 6.49
C GLU A 110 -10.04 -12.49 7.61
N MET A 111 -9.21 -11.76 8.36
CA MET A 111 -9.69 -10.82 9.38
C MET A 111 -10.38 -9.58 8.78
N LEU A 112 -10.04 -9.24 7.54
CA LEU A 112 -10.57 -8.05 6.85
C LEU A 112 -11.84 -8.34 6.05
N LYS A 113 -12.10 -9.57 5.62
CA LYS A 113 -13.12 -9.91 4.61
C LYS A 113 -14.53 -9.38 4.91
N ASP A 114 -14.91 -9.34 6.18
CA ASP A 114 -16.24 -8.89 6.62
C ASP A 114 -16.26 -7.41 7.08
N ARG A 115 -15.17 -6.68 6.84
CA ARG A 115 -15.03 -5.25 7.17
C ARG A 115 -14.92 -4.42 5.89
N PRO A 116 -15.58 -3.26 5.81
CA PRO A 116 -15.34 -2.34 4.71
C PRO A 116 -13.86 -1.94 4.62
N HIS A 117 -13.18 -2.34 3.54
CA HIS A 117 -11.75 -2.05 3.37
C HIS A 117 -11.35 -1.86 1.92
N THR A 118 -10.18 -1.31 1.72
CA THR A 118 -9.51 -1.18 0.41
C THR A 118 -8.02 -1.38 0.61
N VAL A 119 -7.38 -2.10 -0.30
CA VAL A 119 -5.94 -2.42 -0.23
C VAL A 119 -5.19 -1.75 -1.36
N PHE A 120 -4.10 -1.08 -1.03
CA PHE A 120 -3.23 -0.38 -1.95
C PHE A 120 -1.82 -0.97 -1.90
N THR A 121 -1.29 -1.32 -3.07
CA THR A 121 0.07 -1.84 -3.23
C THR A 121 0.76 -1.24 -4.45
N GLY A 122 2.06 -1.51 -4.60
CA GLY A 122 2.87 -1.16 -5.74
C GLY A 122 3.70 -2.35 -6.23
N HIS A 123 5.02 -2.23 -6.23
CA HIS A 123 6.02 -3.27 -6.52
C HIS A 123 6.10 -3.71 -7.99
N ARG A 124 4.98 -3.90 -8.66
CA ARG A 124 4.95 -4.46 -10.04
C ARG A 124 5.19 -3.42 -11.13
N HIS A 125 5.21 -2.15 -10.76
CA HIS A 125 5.37 -1.04 -11.69
C HIS A 125 4.35 -1.08 -12.86
N SER A 126 3.19 -1.68 -12.62
CA SER A 126 2.10 -1.80 -13.58
C SER A 126 0.77 -1.79 -12.85
N TYR A 127 -0.13 -0.92 -13.28
CA TYR A 127 -1.46 -0.76 -12.68
C TYR A 127 -2.32 -2.01 -12.89
N MET A 128 -2.99 -2.45 -11.82
CA MET A 128 -4.01 -3.48 -11.89
C MET A 128 -5.00 -3.30 -10.73
N LYS A 129 -6.29 -3.33 -11.05
CA LYS A 129 -7.37 -3.39 -10.06
C LYS A 129 -7.89 -4.81 -9.96
N PHE A 130 -8.03 -5.28 -8.73
CA PHE A 130 -8.62 -6.57 -8.38
C PHE A 130 -9.88 -6.36 -7.55
N GLU A 131 -10.79 -7.31 -7.62
CA GLU A 131 -11.88 -7.46 -6.66
C GLU A 131 -11.69 -8.76 -5.89
N ARG A 132 -11.68 -8.68 -4.56
CA ARG A 132 -11.51 -9.81 -3.66
C ARG A 132 -12.45 -9.66 -2.48
N HIS A 133 -13.24 -10.69 -2.17
CA HIS A 133 -14.24 -10.64 -1.09
C HIS A 133 -15.16 -9.40 -1.18
N ALA A 134 -15.58 -9.02 -2.40
CA ALA A 134 -16.35 -7.82 -2.71
C ALA A 134 -15.66 -6.50 -2.31
N HIS A 135 -14.35 -6.48 -2.15
CA HIS A 135 -13.55 -5.30 -1.84
C HIS A 135 -12.51 -4.99 -2.93
N LYS A 136 -12.12 -3.72 -3.02
CA LYS A 136 -11.18 -3.23 -4.02
C LYS A 136 -9.74 -3.38 -3.56
N TYR A 137 -8.92 -3.98 -4.40
CA TYR A 137 -7.48 -4.15 -4.22
C TYR A 137 -6.74 -3.56 -5.43
N PHE A 138 -5.71 -2.79 -5.17
CA PHE A 138 -4.97 -2.10 -6.21
C PHE A 138 -3.48 -2.44 -6.16
N VAL A 139 -2.93 -2.70 -7.34
CA VAL A 139 -1.51 -2.58 -7.60
C VAL A 139 -1.34 -1.30 -8.41
N PHE A 140 -0.66 -0.32 -7.86
CA PHE A 140 -0.40 0.95 -8.56
C PHE A 140 0.85 0.85 -9.43
N ALA A 141 0.87 1.64 -10.50
CA ALA A 141 2.01 1.79 -11.38
C ALA A 141 3.14 2.59 -10.68
N THR A 142 3.80 3.46 -11.36
CA THR A 142 4.95 4.18 -10.81
C THR A 142 4.67 5.67 -10.59
N THR A 143 5.57 6.30 -9.84
CA THR A 143 5.72 7.76 -9.77
C THR A 143 7.21 8.02 -10.00
N GLY A 144 7.66 7.91 -11.28
CA GLY A 144 9.07 8.02 -11.65
C GLY A 144 9.90 6.74 -11.41
N GLY A 145 9.28 5.59 -11.20
CA GLY A 145 9.97 4.30 -11.02
C GLY A 145 10.43 3.68 -12.34
N SER A 146 11.25 2.63 -12.25
CA SER A 146 11.72 1.87 -13.43
C SER A 146 10.57 1.13 -14.09
N THR A 147 10.20 1.54 -15.31
CA THR A 147 9.16 0.93 -16.14
C THR A 147 9.45 1.22 -17.62
N LYS A 148 8.81 0.49 -18.52
CA LYS A 148 8.92 0.75 -19.96
C LYS A 148 8.00 1.87 -20.42
N LEU A 149 7.11 2.38 -19.57
CA LEU A 149 6.13 3.43 -19.89
C LEU A 149 5.35 3.17 -21.18
N ARG A 150 4.90 1.93 -21.39
CA ARG A 150 4.15 1.52 -22.58
C ARG A 150 2.76 2.14 -22.69
N GLY A 151 2.32 2.78 -21.63
CA GLY A 151 1.07 3.52 -21.60
C GLY A 151 -0.05 2.86 -20.79
N VAL A 152 -1.19 3.50 -20.79
CA VAL A 152 -2.35 3.18 -19.97
C VAL A 152 -2.89 1.77 -20.23
N ALA A 153 -2.95 1.36 -21.50
CA ALA A 153 -3.44 0.02 -21.89
C ALA A 153 -2.63 -1.12 -21.27
N GLU A 154 -1.32 -0.90 -21.08
CA GLU A 154 -0.42 -1.86 -20.43
C GLU A 154 -0.35 -1.68 -18.92
N GLY A 155 -1.00 -0.64 -18.38
CA GLY A 155 -0.92 -0.25 -17.00
C GLY A 155 0.44 0.38 -16.61
N GLU A 156 1.26 0.75 -17.58
CA GLU A 156 2.59 1.31 -17.37
C GLU A 156 2.61 2.81 -17.64
N PHE A 157 2.36 3.58 -16.61
CA PHE A 157 2.32 5.05 -16.64
C PHE A 157 2.70 5.62 -15.27
N ASP A 158 3.20 6.85 -15.26
CA ASP A 158 3.46 7.56 -14.00
C ASP A 158 2.22 8.30 -13.53
N HIS A 159 1.92 8.16 -12.25
CA HIS A 159 0.77 8.79 -11.63
C HIS A 159 0.95 9.00 -10.12
N VAL A 160 0.14 9.86 -9.56
CA VAL A 160 -0.21 9.87 -8.14
C VAL A 160 -1.69 9.56 -8.00
N VAL A 161 -2.07 8.99 -6.86
CA VAL A 161 -3.46 8.57 -6.63
C VAL A 161 -4.12 9.53 -5.65
N TRP A 162 -5.24 10.10 -6.07
CA TRP A 162 -6.10 10.89 -5.21
C TRP A 162 -7.23 10.02 -4.67
N VAL A 163 -7.36 9.97 -3.35
CA VAL A 163 -8.40 9.18 -2.67
C VAL A 163 -9.36 10.11 -1.94
N THR A 164 -10.63 10.09 -2.33
CA THR A 164 -11.70 10.82 -1.65
C THR A 164 -12.56 9.84 -0.86
N MET A 165 -12.63 9.99 0.46
CA MET A 165 -13.44 9.13 1.32
C MET A 165 -14.91 9.61 1.29
N MET A 166 -15.75 8.87 0.58
CA MET A 166 -17.22 9.09 0.57
C MET A 166 -17.89 8.24 1.67
N LYS A 167 -19.21 8.39 1.85
CA LYS A 167 -19.97 7.61 2.85
C LYS A 167 -19.91 6.10 2.60
N ASP A 168 -19.94 5.72 1.34
CA ASP A 168 -19.96 4.34 0.84
C ASP A 168 -18.57 3.79 0.44
N GLY A 169 -17.49 4.49 0.82
CA GLY A 169 -16.10 4.07 0.59
C GLY A 169 -15.29 5.05 -0.25
N PRO A 170 -14.05 4.67 -0.60
CA PRO A 170 -13.16 5.54 -1.34
C PRO A 170 -13.55 5.65 -2.82
N ARG A 171 -13.40 6.88 -3.35
CA ARG A 171 -13.34 7.17 -4.79
C ARG A 171 -11.89 7.43 -5.15
N ILE A 172 -11.43 6.81 -6.21
CA ILE A 172 -10.03 6.80 -6.63
C ILE A 172 -9.92 7.50 -7.98
N ALA A 173 -9.03 8.48 -8.07
CA ALA A 173 -8.62 9.11 -9.30
C ALA A 173 -7.11 8.97 -9.48
N ASN A 174 -6.69 8.53 -10.65
CA ASN A 174 -5.28 8.48 -11.04
C ASN A 174 -4.93 9.80 -11.73
N LEU A 175 -4.07 10.58 -11.11
CA LEU A 175 -3.63 11.87 -11.62
C LEU A 175 -2.31 11.68 -12.38
N LEU A 176 -2.34 11.86 -13.68
CA LEU A 176 -1.19 11.84 -14.58
C LEU A 176 -0.72 13.28 -14.84
N LEU A 177 0.42 13.45 -15.46
CA LEU A 177 0.90 14.79 -15.85
C LEU A 177 0.00 15.46 -16.90
N ASP A 178 -0.67 14.65 -17.73
CA ASP A 178 -1.45 15.08 -18.88
C ASP A 178 -2.94 14.70 -18.79
N GLY A 179 -3.39 14.18 -17.65
CA GLY A 179 -4.80 13.82 -17.50
C GLY A 179 -5.17 13.17 -16.19
N ILE A 180 -6.45 12.84 -16.10
CA ILE A 180 -7.04 12.16 -14.95
C ILE A 180 -7.77 10.90 -15.45
N LEU A 181 -7.49 9.76 -14.84
CA LEU A 181 -8.16 8.50 -15.13
C LEU A 181 -8.90 8.00 -13.89
N ASP A 182 -9.99 7.30 -14.09
CA ASP A 182 -10.71 6.63 -13.01
C ASP A 182 -9.98 5.36 -12.52
N GLU A 183 -10.57 4.66 -11.57
CA GLU A 183 -9.97 3.44 -10.99
C GLU A 183 -10.04 2.20 -11.91
N ASN A 184 -10.75 2.24 -13.03
CA ASN A 184 -10.98 1.08 -13.91
C ASN A 184 -10.05 1.05 -15.12
N VAL A 185 -8.86 1.61 -14.98
CA VAL A 185 -7.85 1.67 -16.05
C VAL A 185 -7.48 0.28 -16.56
N ARG A 186 -7.23 -0.66 -15.66
CA ARG A 186 -6.91 -2.05 -15.99
C ARG A 186 -7.45 -2.98 -14.91
N LEU A 187 -8.31 -3.90 -15.32
CA LEU A 187 -8.96 -4.86 -14.43
C LEU A 187 -8.26 -6.21 -14.51
N ALA A 188 -8.05 -6.86 -13.36
CA ALA A 188 -7.62 -8.25 -13.34
C ALA A 188 -8.75 -9.15 -13.88
N PRO A 189 -8.42 -10.26 -14.55
CA PRO A 189 -9.41 -11.26 -14.95
C PRO A 189 -10.20 -11.73 -13.71
N ALA A 190 -11.51 -11.93 -13.88
CA ALA A 190 -12.31 -12.56 -12.85
C ALA A 190 -11.76 -13.98 -12.60
N LYS A 191 -11.49 -14.30 -11.34
CA LYS A 191 -11.08 -15.65 -10.93
C LYS A 191 -12.27 -16.47 -10.51
#